data_c0fdb08debff69f8a48301d5d480464f
#
_entry.id   c0fdb08debff69f8a48301d5d480464f
#
_cell.length_a   1.000
_cell.length_b   1.000
_cell.length_c   1.000
_cell.angle_alpha   90.00
_cell.angle_beta   90.00
_cell.angle_gamma   90.00
#
_symmetry.space_group_name_H-M   'P 1'
#
loop_
_entity.id
_entity.type
_entity.pdbx_description
1 polymer ?
#
loop_
_entity_poly.entity_id
_entity_poly.type
_entity_poly.pdbx_seq_one_letter_code
_entity_poly.pdbx_strand_id
1 'polypeptide(L)'
;MVDTTEKTSKIKLYSLGIAGANINFGERELEVVPIEDLDQLDGEVNDMMGQLESTGTDREGNTFATSQVVSNTIKATWLPLDSHRPYPSLIRRGERVLIWRVGDSDKYYWTEMGLDDTTRRKDIYTILVSNSPTEGENSKHYKTAYYIEVNTVDKHISIQTNKNDGEEFAYLFQLNPGGGNATICDDAGNWFQLDSKAKKLEIKNSLGSTVGIEGNKGWFTARESITCETKDYNVNCTNYNVKSSTFTHNGKNVGLDHKHLNVKAGPDV
;
A
#
# COMPACT_ATOMS: atom_id res chain seq x y z
N MET A 1 1.77 21.09 54.09
CA MET A 1 0.95 21.43 52.93
C MET A 1 1.64 20.78 51.74
N VAL A 2 1.10 19.72 51.21
CA VAL A 2 1.61 19.14 49.97
C VAL A 2 1.05 20.01 48.85
N ASP A 3 1.93 20.71 48.14
CA ASP A 3 1.55 21.49 46.96
C ASP A 3 1.16 20.51 45.84
N THR A 4 -0.14 20.25 45.72
CA THR A 4 -0.72 19.48 44.63
C THR A 4 -0.95 20.38 43.42
N THR A 5 0.14 20.94 42.86
CA THR A 5 0.06 21.52 41.52
C THR A 5 -0.24 20.36 40.54
N GLU A 6 -1.48 20.25 40.10
CA GLU A 6 -1.87 19.33 39.03
C GLU A 6 -0.98 19.58 37.81
N LYS A 7 -0.15 18.62 37.48
CA LYS A 7 0.66 18.66 36.26
C LYS A 7 -0.26 18.41 35.07
N THR A 8 -0.80 19.47 34.52
CA THR A 8 -1.55 19.43 33.27
C THR A 8 -0.62 19.32 32.06
N SER A 9 -1.01 18.62 31.04
CA SER A 9 -0.26 18.58 29.77
C SER A 9 -0.12 19.98 29.19
N LYS A 10 1.07 20.30 28.67
CA LYS A 10 1.30 21.53 27.93
C LYS A 10 0.77 21.51 26.51
N ILE A 11 0.51 20.31 25.95
CA ILE A 11 -0.10 20.16 24.63
C ILE A 11 -1.62 20.23 24.82
N LYS A 12 -2.23 21.22 24.21
CA LYS A 12 -3.68 21.45 24.27
C LYS A 12 -4.24 21.63 22.86
N LEU A 13 -5.49 21.21 22.69
CA LEU A 13 -6.25 21.60 21.50
C LEU A 13 -6.32 23.12 21.48
N TYR A 14 -5.89 23.71 20.37
CA TYR A 14 -5.81 25.15 20.18
C TYR A 14 -7.02 25.64 19.37
N SER A 15 -7.29 25.02 18.24
CA SER A 15 -8.39 25.41 17.36
C SER A 15 -8.80 24.26 16.43
N LEU A 16 -10.01 24.33 15.95
CA LEU A 16 -10.32 23.72 14.67
C LEU A 16 -9.59 24.50 13.57
N GLY A 17 -9.16 23.81 12.52
CA GLY A 17 -8.43 24.42 11.44
C GLY A 17 -8.84 23.92 10.07
N ILE A 18 -8.47 24.68 9.06
CA ILE A 18 -8.61 24.32 7.65
C ILE A 18 -7.21 24.27 7.03
N ALA A 19 -6.95 23.23 6.26
CA ALA A 19 -5.68 23.08 5.52
C ALA A 19 -5.55 24.20 4.47
N GLY A 20 -4.49 24.99 4.56
CA GLY A 20 -4.17 26.07 3.62
C GLY A 20 -3.50 25.59 2.34
N ALA A 21 -2.93 24.38 2.36
CA ALA A 21 -2.24 23.79 1.22
C ALA A 21 -2.49 22.28 1.15
N ASN A 22 -2.16 21.66 0.00
CA ASN A 22 -2.10 20.21 -0.13
C ASN A 22 -0.82 19.70 0.53
N ILE A 23 -0.90 18.53 1.19
CA ILE A 23 0.28 17.82 1.66
C ILE A 23 0.67 16.72 0.66
N ASN A 24 1.97 16.54 0.42
CA ASN A 24 2.50 15.46 -0.41
C ASN A 24 2.88 14.25 0.46
N PHE A 25 3.00 13.08 -0.17
CA PHE A 25 3.41 11.87 0.53
C PHE A 25 4.77 12.05 1.24
N GLY A 26 4.82 11.72 2.52
CA GLY A 26 6.01 11.84 3.35
C GLY A 26 6.22 13.20 4.00
N GLU A 27 5.52 14.24 3.58
CA GLU A 27 5.55 15.55 4.25
C GLU A 27 4.77 15.50 5.57
N ARG A 28 5.22 16.28 6.53
CA ARG A 28 4.61 16.38 7.87
C ARG A 28 4.20 17.78 8.24
N GLU A 29 4.67 18.76 7.50
CA GLU A 29 4.36 20.17 7.75
C GLU A 29 3.20 20.61 6.86
N LEU A 30 2.23 21.26 7.46
CA LEU A 30 1.03 21.76 6.80
C LEU A 30 0.79 23.20 7.24
N GLU A 31 0.46 24.04 6.29
CA GLU A 31 -0.09 25.36 6.59
C GLU A 31 -1.57 25.22 6.92
N VAL A 32 -1.98 25.73 8.06
CA VAL A 32 -3.35 25.61 8.58
C VAL A 32 -3.90 26.98 8.99
N VAL A 33 -5.16 27.20 8.75
CA VAL A 33 -5.89 28.40 9.20
C VAL A 33 -6.68 28.04 10.45
N PRO A 34 -6.40 28.62 11.62
CA PRO A 34 -7.19 28.41 12.82
C PRO A 34 -8.50 29.19 12.71
N ILE A 35 -9.64 28.48 12.64
CA ILE A 35 -10.94 29.11 12.41
C ILE A 35 -11.61 29.65 13.66
N GLU A 36 -11.27 29.13 14.85
CA GLU A 36 -11.85 29.59 16.11
C GLU A 36 -11.23 30.90 16.61
N ASP A 37 -10.01 31.24 16.19
CA ASP A 37 -9.33 32.49 16.51
C ASP A 37 -9.73 33.67 15.59
N LEU A 38 -10.38 33.37 14.49
CA LEU A 38 -10.70 34.30 13.42
C LEU A 38 -12.22 34.40 13.25
N ASP A 39 -12.90 34.99 14.26
CA ASP A 39 -14.37 35.14 14.31
C ASP A 39 -15.04 35.76 13.07
N GLN A 40 -14.26 36.31 12.17
CA GLN A 40 -14.76 36.97 10.97
C GLN A 40 -14.48 36.20 9.66
N LEU A 41 -13.80 35.11 9.74
CA LEU A 41 -13.47 34.26 8.56
C LEU A 41 -14.26 32.97 8.67
N ASP A 42 -15.26 32.79 7.84
CA ASP A 42 -16.05 31.52 7.71
C ASP A 42 -15.21 30.30 7.27
N GLY A 43 -13.93 30.26 7.66
CA GLY A 43 -12.97 29.23 7.31
C GLY A 43 -12.46 29.34 5.87
N GLU A 44 -12.69 30.45 5.20
CA GLU A 44 -12.12 30.66 3.87
C GLU A 44 -10.58 30.78 3.98
N VAL A 45 -9.90 29.89 3.27
CA VAL A 45 -8.45 29.98 3.06
C VAL A 45 -8.20 31.13 2.10
N ASN A 46 -7.77 32.25 2.63
CA ASN A 46 -7.49 33.43 1.82
C ASN A 46 -6.24 33.20 0.99
N ASP A 47 -6.39 33.09 -0.33
CA ASP A 47 -5.28 33.02 -1.29
C ASP A 47 -4.53 34.35 -1.45
N MET A 48 -5.14 35.43 -0.95
CA MET A 48 -4.47 36.71 -0.97
C MET A 48 -3.37 36.71 0.11
N MET A 49 -2.21 36.26 -0.27
CA MET A 49 -0.99 36.77 0.32
C MET A 49 -1.05 38.29 0.13
N GLY A 50 -1.57 38.98 1.14
CA GLY A 50 -1.58 40.43 1.13
C GLY A 50 -0.12 40.88 1.16
N GLN A 51 0.40 41.34 0.06
CA GLN A 51 1.69 41.99 0.04
C GLN A 51 1.48 43.40 0.60
N LEU A 52 1.81 43.57 1.86
CA LEU A 52 1.87 44.91 2.46
C LEU A 52 3.19 45.54 2.04
N GLU A 53 3.12 46.46 1.10
CA GLU A 53 4.22 47.34 0.76
C GLU A 53 4.14 48.60 1.66
N SER A 54 5.13 48.82 2.49
CA SER A 54 5.29 50.03 3.26
C SER A 54 6.53 50.77 2.76
N THR A 55 6.34 51.95 2.28
CA THR A 55 7.43 52.86 1.94
C THR A 55 7.45 54.01 2.91
N GLY A 56 8.62 54.41 3.39
CA GLY A 56 8.78 55.50 4.32
C GLY A 56 10.16 56.16 4.15
N THR A 57 10.32 57.27 4.86
CA THR A 57 11.60 57.96 4.97
C THR A 57 12.00 58.00 6.43
N ASP A 58 13.21 57.60 6.77
CA ASP A 58 13.73 57.70 8.13
C ASP A 58 14.06 59.13 8.54
N ARG A 59 14.44 59.33 9.79
CA ARG A 59 14.80 60.67 10.31
C ARG A 59 16.04 61.28 9.65
N GLU A 60 16.83 60.47 8.96
CA GLU A 60 18.04 60.85 8.28
C GLU A 60 17.81 61.15 6.78
N GLY A 61 16.55 60.97 6.32
CA GLY A 61 16.15 61.26 4.95
C GLY A 61 16.32 60.11 3.97
N ASN A 62 16.67 58.91 4.46
CA ASN A 62 16.79 57.73 3.60
C ASN A 62 15.42 57.11 3.35
N THR A 63 15.11 56.79 2.13
CA THR A 63 13.88 56.04 1.78
C THR A 63 14.06 54.55 2.03
N PHE A 64 13.08 53.93 2.68
CA PHE A 64 13.01 52.48 2.81
C PHE A 64 11.71 51.95 2.19
N ALA A 65 11.80 50.77 1.62
CA ALA A 65 10.65 50.01 1.15
C ALA A 65 10.69 48.65 1.84
N THR A 66 9.63 48.29 2.54
CA THR A 66 9.47 46.98 3.16
C THR A 66 8.27 46.29 2.55
N SER A 67 8.48 45.07 2.03
CA SER A 67 7.42 44.21 1.56
C SER A 67 7.22 43.08 2.56
N GLN A 68 6.04 42.97 3.14
CA GLN A 68 5.69 41.89 4.06
C GLN A 68 4.53 41.09 3.49
N VAL A 69 4.74 39.76 3.36
CA VAL A 69 3.65 38.84 3.00
C VAL A 69 2.88 38.54 4.29
N VAL A 70 1.60 38.88 4.31
CA VAL A 70 0.69 38.55 5.41
C VAL A 70 -0.15 37.36 4.99
N SER A 71 -0.01 36.23 5.69
CA SER A 71 -0.83 35.04 5.55
C SER A 71 -1.63 34.85 6.84
N ASN A 72 -2.87 34.37 6.72
CA ASN A 72 -3.67 33.95 7.86
C ASN A 72 -3.36 32.50 8.29
N THR A 73 -2.37 31.86 7.67
CA THR A 73 -1.95 30.51 7.98
C THR A 73 -0.86 30.45 9.04
N ILE A 74 -0.88 29.40 9.84
CA ILE A 74 0.22 29.02 10.73
C ILE A 74 0.81 27.71 10.25
N LYS A 75 2.13 27.52 10.44
CA LYS A 75 2.82 26.29 10.10
C LYS A 75 2.70 25.30 11.25
N ALA A 76 2.13 24.13 11.00
CA ALA A 76 1.95 23.08 11.98
C ALA A 76 2.60 21.79 11.53
N THR A 77 3.20 21.04 12.47
CA THR A 77 3.83 19.75 12.22
C THR A 77 2.84 18.63 12.56
N TRP A 78 2.78 17.59 11.76
CA TRP A 78 1.92 16.46 12.05
C TRP A 78 2.22 15.81 13.41
N LEU A 79 1.18 15.63 14.23
CA LEU A 79 1.22 14.92 15.50
C LEU A 79 0.63 13.52 15.29
N PRO A 80 1.45 12.46 15.17
CA PRO A 80 0.94 11.12 15.02
C PRO A 80 0.26 10.67 16.32
N LEU A 81 -1.02 10.32 16.24
CA LEU A 81 -1.75 9.72 17.36
C LEU A 81 -1.73 8.19 17.27
N ASP A 82 -1.41 7.63 16.09
CA ASP A 82 -1.20 6.21 15.85
C ASP A 82 0.30 5.91 15.74
N SER A 83 0.80 5.02 16.62
CA SER A 83 2.22 4.65 16.68
C SER A 83 2.71 3.86 15.46
N HIS A 84 1.81 3.21 14.74
CA HIS A 84 2.13 2.35 13.59
C HIS A 84 1.95 3.05 12.24
N ARG A 85 1.43 4.25 12.24
CA ARG A 85 1.29 5.04 11.03
C ARG A 85 2.52 5.92 10.79
N PRO A 86 3.33 5.68 9.74
CA PRO A 86 4.57 6.43 9.52
C PRO A 86 4.37 7.80 8.88
N TYR A 87 3.27 8.00 8.15
CA TYR A 87 2.97 9.20 7.38
C TYR A 87 1.53 9.67 7.61
N PRO A 88 1.27 10.99 7.54
CA PRO A 88 -0.09 11.53 7.59
C PRO A 88 -0.90 11.16 6.35
N SER A 89 -2.21 11.37 6.42
CA SER A 89 -3.10 11.37 5.26
C SER A 89 -2.70 12.44 4.26
N LEU A 90 -3.03 12.21 2.99
CA LEU A 90 -2.85 13.19 1.91
C LEU A 90 -3.91 14.29 2.01
N ILE A 91 -3.80 15.12 3.05
CA ILE A 91 -4.69 16.26 3.28
C ILE A 91 -4.69 17.17 2.05
N ARG A 92 -5.89 17.62 1.69
CA ARG A 92 -6.08 18.59 0.62
C ARG A 92 -6.43 19.94 1.21
N ARG A 93 -6.07 21.00 0.48
CA ARG A 93 -6.47 22.35 0.82
C ARG A 93 -7.98 22.42 1.00
N GLY A 94 -8.42 23.05 2.08
CA GLY A 94 -9.82 23.15 2.47
C GLY A 94 -10.31 22.04 3.40
N GLU A 95 -9.54 20.97 3.62
CA GLU A 95 -9.91 19.92 4.59
C GLU A 95 -9.77 20.42 6.04
N ARG A 96 -10.65 19.90 6.90
CA ARG A 96 -10.62 20.21 8.33
C ARG A 96 -9.57 19.40 9.06
N VAL A 97 -8.87 20.05 9.98
CA VAL A 97 -7.85 19.47 10.85
C VAL A 97 -8.03 19.98 12.29
N LEU A 98 -7.46 19.26 13.26
CA LEU A 98 -7.32 19.73 14.63
C LEU A 98 -5.94 20.35 14.81
N ILE A 99 -5.87 21.52 15.39
CA ILE A 99 -4.63 22.23 15.67
C ILE A 99 -4.34 22.17 17.17
N TRP A 100 -3.15 21.71 17.51
CA TRP A 100 -2.65 21.60 18.88
C TRP A 100 -1.51 22.60 19.11
N ARG A 101 -1.42 23.13 20.32
CA ARG A 101 -0.37 24.09 20.70
C ARG A 101 0.35 23.62 21.96
N VAL A 102 1.65 23.90 22.06
CA VAL A 102 2.46 23.58 23.24
C VAL A 102 2.56 24.81 24.12
N GLY A 103 1.76 24.87 25.16
CA GLY A 103 1.71 26.04 26.09
C GLY A 103 1.45 27.31 25.32
N ASP A 104 2.21 28.37 25.65
CA ASP A 104 2.14 29.68 25.00
C ASP A 104 3.22 29.85 23.91
N SER A 105 3.83 28.76 23.46
CA SER A 105 4.86 28.80 22.42
C SER A 105 4.26 28.90 21.02
N ASP A 106 5.09 29.28 20.04
CA ASP A 106 4.72 29.24 18.60
C ASP A 106 4.92 27.87 17.96
N LYS A 107 4.82 26.78 18.75
CA LYS A 107 4.88 25.40 18.27
C LYS A 107 3.50 24.83 18.11
N TYR A 108 3.11 24.61 16.87
CA TYR A 108 1.82 24.06 16.50
C TYR A 108 1.98 22.68 15.89
N TYR A 109 1.00 21.84 16.18
CA TYR A 109 0.86 20.52 15.59
C TYR A 109 -0.53 20.38 14.99
N TRP A 110 -0.67 19.47 14.05
CA TRP A 110 -1.96 19.16 13.45
C TRP A 110 -2.23 17.66 13.45
N THR A 111 -3.51 17.29 13.51
CA THR A 111 -3.99 15.92 13.32
C THR A 111 -5.19 15.94 12.40
N GLU A 112 -5.39 14.81 11.74
CA GLU A 112 -6.56 14.60 10.88
C GLU A 112 -7.84 14.68 11.73
N MET A 113 -8.90 15.27 11.18
CA MET A 113 -10.23 15.33 11.80
C MET A 113 -11.21 14.27 11.26
N GLY A 114 -10.80 13.43 10.34
CA GLY A 114 -11.60 12.44 9.65
C GLY A 114 -11.65 12.67 8.15
N LEU A 115 -12.49 11.92 7.45
CA LEU A 115 -12.70 12.11 6.03
C LEU A 115 -13.54 13.35 5.77
N ASP A 116 -13.10 14.15 4.81
CA ASP A 116 -13.90 15.21 4.22
C ASP A 116 -14.45 14.73 2.88
N ASP A 117 -15.79 14.59 2.81
CA ASP A 117 -16.48 13.99 1.66
C ASP A 117 -16.25 14.74 0.36
N THR A 118 -15.90 16.02 0.42
CA THR A 118 -15.80 16.88 -0.75
C THR A 118 -14.38 17.07 -1.26
N THR A 119 -13.37 16.97 -0.39
CA THR A 119 -11.98 17.34 -0.70
C THR A 119 -11.05 16.15 -0.87
N ARG A 120 -11.08 15.17 0.04
CA ARG A 120 -10.18 14.01 -0.04
C ARG A 120 -10.69 12.98 -1.04
N ARG A 121 -9.94 12.80 -2.12
CA ARG A 121 -10.30 11.87 -3.22
C ARG A 121 -9.39 10.67 -3.34
N LYS A 122 -8.16 10.80 -2.87
CA LYS A 122 -7.14 9.74 -2.91
C LYS A 122 -6.28 9.83 -1.66
N ASP A 123 -5.88 8.70 -1.13
CA ASP A 123 -5.04 8.64 0.06
C ASP A 123 -4.11 7.43 0.03
N ILE A 124 -3.07 7.46 0.86
CA ILE A 124 -2.18 6.36 1.15
C ILE A 124 -2.26 6.11 2.65
N TYR A 125 -2.77 4.95 3.03
CA TYR A 125 -2.85 4.52 4.41
C TYR A 125 -1.95 3.33 4.63
N THR A 126 -0.88 3.53 5.42
CA THR A 126 0.12 2.49 5.71
C THR A 126 0.19 2.25 7.21
N ILE A 127 0.18 0.98 7.60
CA ILE A 127 0.49 0.51 8.96
C ILE A 127 1.82 -0.22 8.87
N LEU A 128 2.80 0.19 9.70
CA LEU A 128 4.09 -0.49 9.84
C LEU A 128 4.22 -1.04 11.26
N VAL A 129 4.52 -2.34 11.36
CA VAL A 129 4.85 -2.98 12.63
C VAL A 129 6.27 -3.50 12.52
N SER A 130 7.20 -2.86 13.26
CA SER A 130 8.61 -3.22 13.21
C SER A 130 8.84 -4.66 13.71
N ASN A 131 9.68 -5.40 13.00
CA ASN A 131 10.25 -6.66 13.41
C ASN A 131 11.79 -6.59 13.49
N SER A 132 12.36 -5.37 13.62
CA SER A 132 13.81 -5.22 13.74
C SER A 132 14.31 -5.73 15.10
N PRO A 133 15.27 -6.66 15.14
CA PRO A 133 15.93 -7.10 16.36
C PRO A 133 16.98 -6.10 16.86
N THR A 134 17.34 -5.10 16.03
CA THR A 134 18.41 -4.13 16.31
C THR A 134 17.85 -2.86 16.91
N GLU A 135 18.25 -2.54 18.13
CA GLU A 135 17.90 -1.28 18.77
C GLU A 135 18.50 -0.09 17.99
N GLY A 136 17.69 0.95 17.78
CA GLY A 136 18.10 2.16 17.05
C GLY A 136 17.97 2.06 15.51
N GLU A 137 17.61 0.91 14.96
CA GLU A 137 17.28 0.80 13.54
C GLU A 137 15.98 1.54 13.23
N ASN A 138 15.86 2.06 12.00
CA ASN A 138 14.64 2.76 11.58
C ASN A 138 13.44 1.80 11.50
N SER A 139 12.66 1.76 12.57
CA SER A 139 11.47 0.92 12.70
C SER A 139 10.30 1.30 11.78
N LYS A 140 10.42 2.41 11.05
CA LYS A 140 9.40 2.92 10.13
C LYS A 140 9.78 2.74 8.68
N HIS A 141 10.47 1.65 8.37
CA HIS A 141 10.90 1.34 7.02
C HIS A 141 10.31 0.00 6.56
N TYR A 142 9.86 -0.07 5.31
CA TYR A 142 9.27 -1.30 4.73
C TYR A 142 10.19 -2.54 4.81
N LYS A 143 11.52 -2.36 4.88
CA LYS A 143 12.47 -3.46 5.02
C LYS A 143 12.61 -3.98 6.45
N THR A 144 12.21 -3.21 7.45
CA THR A 144 12.38 -3.49 8.87
C THR A 144 11.04 -3.60 9.61
N ALA A 145 9.96 -3.75 8.87
CA ALA A 145 8.61 -3.85 9.40
C ALA A 145 7.72 -4.72 8.52
N TYR A 146 6.77 -5.40 9.13
CA TYR A 146 5.62 -5.90 8.39
C TYR A 146 4.69 -4.73 8.10
N TYR A 147 4.05 -4.74 6.93
CA TYR A 147 3.17 -3.65 6.59
C TYR A 147 1.85 -4.08 5.95
N ILE A 148 0.85 -3.24 6.18
CA ILE A 148 -0.42 -3.26 5.47
C ILE A 148 -0.57 -1.87 4.84
N GLU A 149 -0.82 -1.82 3.55
CA GLU A 149 -1.00 -0.57 2.82
C GLU A 149 -2.23 -0.61 1.93
N VAL A 150 -3.04 0.45 2.03
CA VAL A 150 -4.10 0.77 1.08
C VAL A 150 -3.69 2.05 0.37
N ASN A 151 -3.36 1.94 -0.91
CA ASN A 151 -2.83 3.03 -1.72
C ASN A 151 -3.73 3.28 -2.93
N THR A 152 -4.59 4.27 -2.82
CA THR A 152 -5.50 4.64 -3.92
C THR A 152 -4.84 5.55 -4.96
N VAL A 153 -3.65 6.09 -4.66
CA VAL A 153 -2.83 6.86 -5.61
C VAL A 153 -2.23 5.93 -6.65
N ASP A 154 -1.50 4.90 -6.19
CA ASP A 154 -0.85 3.90 -7.06
C ASP A 154 -1.75 2.69 -7.33
N LYS A 155 -2.97 2.69 -6.78
CA LYS A 155 -4.03 1.71 -7.02
C LYS A 155 -3.63 0.29 -6.63
N HIS A 156 -3.23 0.10 -5.37
CA HIS A 156 -2.99 -1.24 -4.83
C HIS A 156 -3.38 -1.35 -3.34
N ILE A 157 -3.58 -2.58 -2.90
CA ILE A 157 -3.68 -2.99 -1.50
C ILE A 157 -2.63 -4.07 -1.30
N SER A 158 -1.77 -3.92 -0.29
CA SER A 158 -0.67 -4.85 -0.02
C SER A 158 -0.59 -5.23 1.44
N ILE A 159 -0.27 -6.50 1.70
CA ILE A 159 0.17 -7.02 3.00
C ILE A 159 1.49 -7.70 2.76
N GLN A 160 2.54 -7.31 3.48
CA GLN A 160 3.86 -7.88 3.30
C GLN A 160 4.58 -8.12 4.61
N THR A 161 5.29 -9.23 4.68
CA THR A 161 6.29 -9.55 5.71
C THR A 161 7.70 -9.38 5.15
N ASN A 162 8.72 -9.46 6.01
CA ASN A 162 10.12 -9.46 5.62
C ASN A 162 10.91 -10.50 6.44
N LYS A 163 12.25 -10.51 6.33
CA LYS A 163 13.13 -11.46 7.02
C LYS A 163 14.14 -10.75 7.92
N ASN A 164 13.78 -9.63 8.51
CA ASN A 164 14.73 -8.79 9.25
C ASN A 164 15.06 -9.34 10.65
N ASP A 165 14.23 -10.21 11.22
CA ASP A 165 14.44 -10.85 12.53
C ASP A 165 14.69 -12.38 12.42
N GLY A 166 15.22 -12.83 11.28
CA GLY A 166 15.57 -14.23 11.06
C GLY A 166 14.42 -15.11 10.58
N GLU A 167 13.33 -14.53 10.12
CA GLU A 167 12.26 -15.27 9.46
C GLU A 167 12.82 -16.04 8.25
N GLU A 168 12.35 -17.26 8.06
CA GLU A 168 12.82 -18.13 6.98
C GLU A 168 12.32 -17.63 5.62
N PHE A 169 11.08 -17.12 5.55
CA PHE A 169 10.45 -16.65 4.33
C PHE A 169 9.76 -15.29 4.51
N ALA A 170 9.73 -14.52 3.43
CA ALA A 170 8.91 -13.33 3.29
C ALA A 170 7.73 -13.59 2.35
N TYR A 171 6.58 -12.99 2.67
CA TYR A 171 5.33 -13.17 1.92
C TYR A 171 4.77 -11.83 1.46
N LEU A 172 4.19 -11.83 0.27
CA LEU A 172 3.41 -10.71 -0.28
C LEU A 172 2.00 -11.20 -0.65
N PHE A 173 0.99 -10.51 -0.14
CA PHE A 173 -0.36 -10.51 -0.70
C PHE A 173 -0.65 -9.14 -1.29
N GLN A 174 -1.00 -9.07 -2.56
CA GLN A 174 -1.27 -7.81 -3.24
C GLN A 174 -2.49 -7.90 -4.16
N LEU A 175 -3.38 -6.92 -4.04
CA LEU A 175 -4.40 -6.60 -5.02
C LEU A 175 -3.93 -5.35 -5.77
N ASN A 176 -3.77 -5.45 -7.08
CA ASN A 176 -3.29 -4.37 -7.93
C ASN A 176 -4.26 -4.09 -9.08
N PRO A 177 -5.38 -3.38 -8.83
CA PRO A 177 -6.32 -3.01 -9.88
C PRO A 177 -5.70 -2.10 -10.94
N GLY A 178 -4.64 -1.36 -10.62
CA GLY A 178 -3.88 -0.57 -11.60
C GLY A 178 -3.17 -1.43 -12.64
N GLY A 179 -2.56 -2.53 -12.22
CA GLY A 179 -1.92 -3.53 -13.08
C GLY A 179 -2.87 -4.59 -13.62
N GLY A 180 -4.05 -4.74 -13.00
CA GLY A 180 -5.04 -5.75 -13.36
C GLY A 180 -4.73 -7.14 -12.79
N ASN A 181 -4.03 -7.23 -11.67
CA ASN A 181 -3.66 -8.51 -11.06
C ASN A 181 -3.90 -8.57 -9.56
N ALA A 182 -4.04 -9.81 -9.07
CA ALA A 182 -4.00 -10.17 -7.66
C ALA A 182 -2.95 -11.27 -7.48
N THR A 183 -2.06 -11.11 -6.49
CA THR A 183 -0.90 -11.98 -6.30
C THR A 183 -0.75 -12.38 -4.84
N ILE A 184 -0.42 -13.64 -4.59
CA ILE A 184 0.14 -14.14 -3.33
C ILE A 184 1.46 -14.82 -3.70
N CYS A 185 2.56 -14.42 -3.08
CA CYS A 185 3.86 -15.04 -3.33
C CYS A 185 4.77 -15.01 -2.11
N ASP A 186 5.83 -15.82 -2.18
CA ASP A 186 6.94 -15.78 -1.25
C ASP A 186 8.24 -15.38 -1.96
N ASP A 187 9.29 -15.18 -1.19
CA ASP A 187 10.63 -14.89 -1.70
C ASP A 187 11.40 -16.14 -2.19
N ALA A 188 10.85 -17.35 -1.99
CA ALA A 188 11.37 -18.59 -2.54
C ALA A 188 10.95 -18.82 -4.00
N GLY A 189 9.98 -18.05 -4.54
CA GLY A 189 9.50 -18.13 -5.89
C GLY A 189 8.24 -18.98 -6.08
N ASN A 190 7.52 -19.25 -5.01
CA ASN A 190 6.17 -19.78 -5.09
C ASN A 190 5.17 -18.65 -5.27
N TRP A 191 4.17 -18.83 -6.14
CA TRP A 191 3.16 -17.81 -6.34
C TRP A 191 1.80 -18.40 -6.74
N PHE A 192 0.77 -17.62 -6.43
CA PHE A 192 -0.57 -17.71 -6.97
C PHE A 192 -0.91 -16.35 -7.57
N GLN A 193 -1.37 -16.32 -8.82
CA GLN A 193 -1.70 -15.07 -9.50
C GLN A 193 -2.99 -15.20 -10.31
N LEU A 194 -3.86 -14.20 -10.14
CA LEU A 194 -4.95 -13.90 -11.04
C LEU A 194 -4.54 -12.65 -11.85
N ASP A 195 -4.46 -12.79 -13.17
CA ASP A 195 -4.21 -11.68 -14.11
C ASP A 195 -5.46 -11.47 -14.97
N SER A 196 -6.23 -10.45 -14.61
CA SER A 196 -7.48 -10.11 -15.31
C SER A 196 -7.21 -9.58 -16.71
N LYS A 197 -6.07 -8.92 -16.93
CA LYS A 197 -5.68 -8.36 -18.22
C LYS A 197 -5.31 -9.47 -19.21
N ALA A 198 -4.53 -10.44 -18.78
CA ALA A 198 -4.17 -11.61 -19.58
C ALA A 198 -5.27 -12.68 -19.59
N LYS A 199 -6.33 -12.56 -18.77
CA LYS A 199 -7.34 -13.61 -18.53
C LYS A 199 -6.69 -14.91 -18.06
N LYS A 200 -5.75 -14.80 -17.13
CA LYS A 200 -4.87 -15.86 -16.67
C LYS A 200 -5.05 -16.11 -15.17
N LEU A 201 -5.12 -17.37 -14.79
CA LEU A 201 -4.97 -17.85 -13.44
C LEU A 201 -3.80 -18.84 -13.41
N GLU A 202 -2.84 -18.64 -12.52
CA GLU A 202 -1.65 -19.50 -12.44
C GLU A 202 -1.22 -19.74 -11.00
N ILE A 203 -0.83 -20.98 -10.72
CA ILE A 203 -0.10 -21.38 -9.51
C ILE A 203 1.24 -21.93 -9.96
N LYS A 204 2.31 -21.51 -9.31
CA LYS A 204 3.67 -21.94 -9.62
C LYS A 204 4.45 -22.19 -8.34
N ASN A 205 5.28 -23.22 -8.32
CA ASN A 205 6.26 -23.41 -7.27
C ASN A 205 7.67 -23.01 -7.73
N SER A 206 8.58 -22.84 -6.79
CA SER A 206 9.97 -22.46 -7.02
C SER A 206 10.74 -23.47 -7.90
N LEU A 207 10.31 -24.74 -7.93
CA LEU A 207 10.92 -25.79 -8.74
C LEU A 207 10.41 -25.83 -10.19
N GLY A 208 9.46 -24.96 -10.54
CA GLY A 208 8.96 -24.78 -11.89
C GLY A 208 7.77 -25.67 -12.28
N SER A 209 7.13 -26.35 -11.32
CA SER A 209 5.82 -26.97 -11.56
C SER A 209 4.76 -25.88 -11.61
N THR A 210 3.83 -25.98 -12.57
CA THR A 210 2.79 -24.98 -12.79
C THR A 210 1.45 -25.62 -13.07
N VAL A 211 0.39 -24.95 -12.61
CA VAL A 211 -0.98 -25.22 -12.99
C VAL A 211 -1.64 -23.89 -13.37
N GLY A 212 -2.41 -23.87 -14.45
CA GLY A 212 -3.04 -22.62 -14.83
C GLY A 212 -4.05 -22.72 -15.95
N ILE A 213 -4.72 -21.60 -16.18
CA ILE A 213 -5.68 -21.35 -17.24
C ILE A 213 -5.35 -19.99 -17.86
N GLU A 214 -5.32 -19.92 -19.18
CA GLU A 214 -5.19 -18.65 -19.91
C GLU A 214 -6.14 -18.67 -21.11
N GLY A 215 -7.10 -17.75 -21.13
CA GLY A 215 -8.18 -17.76 -22.09
C GLY A 215 -8.93 -19.11 -22.07
N ASN A 216 -8.87 -19.85 -23.17
CA ASN A 216 -9.52 -21.16 -23.32
C ASN A 216 -8.54 -22.34 -23.16
N LYS A 217 -7.32 -22.10 -22.68
CA LYS A 217 -6.28 -23.12 -22.52
C LYS A 217 -6.02 -23.37 -21.05
N GLY A 218 -5.92 -24.64 -20.66
CA GLY A 218 -5.48 -25.06 -19.34
C GLY A 218 -4.21 -25.91 -19.45
N TRP A 219 -3.37 -25.89 -18.43
CA TRP A 219 -2.17 -26.72 -18.35
C TRP A 219 -1.92 -27.18 -16.92
N PHE A 220 -1.25 -28.32 -16.83
CA PHE A 220 -0.62 -28.81 -15.63
C PHE A 220 0.77 -29.33 -16.00
N THR A 221 1.82 -28.73 -15.45
CA THR A 221 3.21 -29.10 -15.71
C THR A 221 3.88 -29.44 -14.38
N ALA A 222 4.46 -30.65 -14.31
CA ALA A 222 5.31 -31.06 -13.22
C ALA A 222 6.65 -31.56 -13.78
N ARG A 223 7.77 -31.29 -13.07
CA ARG A 223 9.09 -31.70 -13.56
C ARG A 223 9.36 -33.17 -13.41
N GLU A 224 8.78 -33.82 -12.40
CA GLU A 224 9.09 -35.25 -12.09
C GLU A 224 7.90 -36.14 -12.36
N SER A 225 6.79 -35.96 -11.67
CA SER A 225 5.62 -36.86 -11.81
C SER A 225 4.31 -36.15 -11.55
N ILE A 226 3.26 -36.68 -12.12
CA ILE A 226 1.87 -36.38 -11.82
C ILE A 226 1.20 -37.67 -11.40
N THR A 227 0.68 -37.72 -10.19
CA THR A 227 -0.09 -38.86 -9.67
C THR A 227 -1.55 -38.46 -9.53
N CYS A 228 -2.45 -39.25 -10.10
CA CYS A 228 -3.88 -39.09 -9.96
C CYS A 228 -4.48 -40.35 -9.33
N GLU A 229 -4.97 -40.23 -8.10
CA GLU A 229 -5.66 -41.30 -7.38
C GLU A 229 -7.15 -40.95 -7.29
N THR A 230 -7.97 -41.70 -8.00
CA THR A 230 -9.40 -41.45 -8.07
C THR A 230 -10.17 -42.73 -8.32
N LYS A 231 -11.41 -42.82 -7.90
CA LYS A 231 -12.32 -43.92 -8.24
C LYS A 231 -12.66 -43.93 -9.72
N ASP A 232 -12.90 -42.76 -10.30
CA ASP A 232 -13.27 -42.60 -11.70
C ASP A 232 -12.45 -41.48 -12.33
N TYR A 233 -11.81 -41.76 -13.47
CA TYR A 233 -11.07 -40.77 -14.26
C TYR A 233 -11.65 -40.70 -15.66
N ASN A 234 -12.42 -39.65 -15.96
CA ASN A 234 -13.11 -39.49 -17.22
C ASN A 234 -12.43 -38.38 -18.04
N VAL A 235 -12.03 -38.72 -19.28
CA VAL A 235 -11.51 -37.73 -20.25
C VAL A 235 -12.49 -37.63 -21.41
N ASN A 236 -13.06 -36.44 -21.63
CA ASN A 236 -13.94 -36.15 -22.75
C ASN A 236 -13.28 -35.10 -23.65
N CYS A 237 -12.74 -35.55 -24.77
CA CYS A 237 -12.03 -34.73 -25.72
C CYS A 237 -12.16 -35.31 -27.16
N THR A 238 -12.01 -34.43 -28.15
CA THR A 238 -11.97 -34.85 -29.57
C THR A 238 -10.67 -35.59 -29.89
N ASN A 239 -9.55 -35.13 -29.32
CA ASN A 239 -8.23 -35.71 -29.55
C ASN A 239 -7.52 -35.96 -28.21
N TYR A 240 -7.04 -37.16 -27.99
CA TYR A 240 -6.24 -37.54 -26.82
C TYR A 240 -4.87 -38.02 -27.29
N ASN A 241 -3.83 -37.23 -27.09
CA ASN A 241 -2.48 -37.53 -27.51
C ASN A 241 -1.61 -37.90 -26.31
N VAL A 242 -1.04 -39.07 -26.30
CA VAL A 242 -0.06 -39.53 -25.31
C VAL A 242 1.28 -39.65 -26.00
N LYS A 243 2.29 -38.91 -25.49
CA LYS A 243 3.68 -39.04 -25.91
C LYS A 243 4.50 -39.53 -24.72
N SER A 244 4.81 -40.80 -24.70
CA SER A 244 5.60 -41.44 -23.64
C SER A 244 6.49 -42.52 -24.22
N SER A 245 7.61 -42.82 -23.55
CA SER A 245 8.46 -43.99 -23.89
C SER A 245 7.82 -45.31 -23.48
N THR A 246 6.96 -45.28 -22.46
CA THR A 246 6.26 -46.45 -21.92
C THR A 246 4.83 -46.05 -21.54
N PHE A 247 3.85 -46.84 -22.05
CA PHE A 247 2.45 -46.70 -21.65
C PHE A 247 1.93 -48.04 -21.16
N THR A 248 1.59 -48.11 -19.87
CA THR A 248 1.16 -49.37 -19.23
C THR A 248 -0.26 -49.27 -18.71
N HIS A 249 -0.99 -50.39 -18.82
CA HIS A 249 -2.28 -50.58 -18.18
C HIS A 249 -2.23 -51.87 -17.37
N ASN A 250 -2.56 -51.84 -16.08
CA ASN A 250 -2.44 -52.95 -15.14
C ASN A 250 -1.06 -53.64 -15.21
N GLY A 251 0.03 -52.85 -15.27
CA GLY A 251 1.40 -53.33 -15.36
C GLY A 251 1.80 -53.90 -16.73
N LYS A 252 0.90 -53.96 -17.72
CA LYS A 252 1.21 -54.43 -19.08
C LYS A 252 1.45 -53.24 -19.99
N ASN A 253 2.54 -53.29 -20.80
CA ASN A 253 2.81 -52.29 -21.83
C ASN A 253 1.72 -52.37 -22.91
N VAL A 254 1.01 -51.26 -23.14
CA VAL A 254 0.00 -51.09 -24.17
C VAL A 254 0.39 -50.00 -25.19
N GLY A 255 1.62 -49.53 -25.11
CA GLY A 255 2.20 -48.56 -26.05
C GLY A 255 2.57 -49.17 -27.41
N LEU A 256 3.35 -48.40 -28.19
CA LEU A 256 3.68 -48.70 -29.59
C LEU A 256 4.32 -50.08 -29.78
N ASP A 257 5.07 -50.57 -28.80
CA ASP A 257 5.82 -51.84 -28.88
C ASP A 257 5.07 -53.04 -28.29
N HIS A 258 3.79 -52.92 -27.93
CA HIS A 258 3.03 -54.02 -27.39
C HIS A 258 2.74 -55.07 -28.52
N LYS A 259 2.91 -56.32 -28.17
CA LYS A 259 2.67 -57.45 -29.11
C LYS A 259 1.46 -58.26 -28.66
N HIS A 260 0.57 -58.54 -29.59
CA HIS A 260 -0.51 -59.46 -29.37
C HIS A 260 -0.05 -60.88 -29.80
N LEU A 261 0.07 -61.81 -28.86
CA LEU A 261 0.30 -63.16 -29.14
C LEU A 261 -0.98 -63.75 -29.78
N ASN A 262 -0.87 -64.30 -31.03
CA ASN A 262 -1.93 -65.00 -31.75
C ASN A 262 -3.10 -64.16 -32.29
N VAL A 263 -2.93 -62.89 -32.55
CA VAL A 263 -3.92 -62.08 -33.30
C VAL A 263 -3.51 -62.09 -34.80
N LYS A 264 -4.32 -62.66 -35.66
CA LYS A 264 -4.19 -62.45 -37.12
C LYS A 264 -4.42 -60.95 -37.38
N ALA A 265 -3.50 -60.32 -38.12
CA ALA A 265 -3.69 -58.99 -38.61
C ALA A 265 -5.00 -58.94 -39.39
N GLY A 266 -5.95 -58.15 -38.93
CA GLY A 266 -7.12 -57.75 -39.70
C GLY A 266 -6.71 -56.92 -40.90
N PRO A 267 -7.51 -56.87 -41.99
CA PRO A 267 -7.22 -55.95 -43.07
C PRO A 267 -7.16 -54.53 -42.56
N ASP A 268 -6.13 -53.77 -43.00
CA ASP A 268 -5.98 -52.36 -42.73
C ASP A 268 -7.27 -51.61 -43.08
N VAL A 269 -7.85 -50.91 -42.10
CA VAL A 269 -9.02 -50.05 -42.29
C VAL A 269 -8.55 -48.63 -42.52
#